data_a4a405d117ddbb1bc78b0d5121a69707
#
_entry.id   a4a405d117ddbb1bc78b0d5121a69707
#
_cell.length_a   1.000
_cell.length_b   1.000
_cell.length_c   1.000
_cell.angle_alpha   90.00
_cell.angle_beta   90.00
_cell.angle_gamma   90.00
#
_symmetry.space_group_name_H-M   'P 1'
#
loop_
_entity.id
_entity.type
_entity.pdbx_description
1 polymer ?
#
loop_
_entity_poly.entity_id
_entity_poly.type
_entity_poly.pdbx_seq_one_letter_code
_entity_poly.pdbx_strand_id
1 'polypeptide(L)'
;ALRADRHEMPGDRESCVAEKVRNESILPNAAACTNVCYSWHYAAGKRITRRVLKLRRQEEVSLTKDLLEILGAQKPILSAPMAGAAGPKLIAAVCNAGGYGVTPLWTKSPIDVVSGIEELRALTNQNFAVNLNLSFPYEDQLEACIDQGVHGVSLFWGMKPEAIERAKAGGLVVLVSVGCAAEAKVAADAGADVVVAQGWEAGGHVWGQVSTIALVPAVVDAVDIPVVAAGGIADGRSMAAAM
;
A
#
# COMPACT_ATOMS: atom_id res chain seq x y z
N ALA A 1 40.10 14.72 -4.05
CA ALA A 1 39.46 15.13 -2.81
C ALA A 1 38.20 15.92 -3.17
N LEU A 2 37.08 15.26 -3.29
CA LEU A 2 35.77 15.89 -3.47
C LEU A 2 35.02 15.72 -2.14
N ARG A 3 34.86 16.82 -1.41
CA ARG A 3 33.97 16.94 -0.27
C ARG A 3 32.52 16.94 -0.81
N ALA A 4 31.73 15.95 -0.43
CA ALA A 4 30.29 15.98 -0.61
C ALA A 4 29.71 16.85 0.50
N ASP A 5 29.12 17.99 0.12
CA ASP A 5 28.30 18.81 0.99
C ASP A 5 27.06 18.01 1.39
N ARG A 6 26.93 17.72 2.69
CA ARG A 6 25.71 17.21 3.29
C ARG A 6 24.73 18.38 3.41
N HIS A 7 23.73 18.43 2.56
CA HIS A 7 22.54 19.23 2.87
C HIS A 7 21.86 18.61 4.08
N GLU A 8 21.99 19.26 5.22
CA GLU A 8 21.18 18.99 6.42
C GLU A 8 19.72 19.28 6.10
N MET A 9 18.91 18.27 6.14
CA MET A 9 17.46 18.41 6.13
C MET A 9 17.04 19.01 7.47
N PRO A 10 16.27 20.10 7.50
CA PRO A 10 15.82 20.68 8.76
C PRO A 10 14.71 19.80 9.37
N GLY A 11 14.93 19.31 10.54
CA GLY A 11 13.93 18.62 11.35
C GLY A 11 14.45 17.33 11.98
N ASP A 12 14.73 17.41 13.27
CA ASP A 12 15.08 16.28 14.12
C ASP A 12 14.01 15.19 14.02
N ARG A 13 14.41 13.94 13.73
CA ARG A 13 13.49 12.81 13.59
C ARG A 13 12.64 12.57 14.84
N GLU A 14 13.15 12.96 16.00
CA GLU A 14 12.41 12.90 17.25
C GLU A 14 11.31 13.96 17.36
N SER A 15 11.50 15.15 16.79
CA SER A 15 10.48 16.21 16.79
C SER A 15 9.32 15.88 15.88
N CYS A 16 9.55 15.23 14.75
CA CYS A 16 8.51 14.83 13.80
C CYS A 16 7.61 13.72 14.39
N VAL A 17 8.17 12.78 15.15
CA VAL A 17 7.42 11.75 15.87
C VAL A 17 6.63 12.36 17.04
N ALA A 18 7.23 13.31 17.76
CA ALA A 18 6.60 14.00 18.90
C ALA A 18 5.48 14.97 18.48
N GLU A 19 5.58 15.56 17.29
CA GLU A 19 4.57 16.47 16.76
C GLU A 19 3.37 15.70 16.18
N LYS A 20 3.61 14.53 15.56
CA LYS A 20 2.52 13.60 15.15
C LYS A 20 1.76 13.02 16.35
N VAL A 21 2.41 12.77 17.47
CA VAL A 21 1.78 12.27 18.69
C VAL A 21 0.94 13.35 19.39
N ARG A 22 1.20 14.63 19.17
CA ARG A 22 0.43 15.73 19.78
C ARG A 22 -0.84 16.13 19.03
N ASN A 23 -1.04 15.66 17.82
CA ASN A 23 -2.31 15.84 17.08
C ASN A 23 -3.27 14.67 17.34
N GLU A 24 -3.48 14.40 18.63
CA GLU A 24 -4.20 13.25 19.20
C GLU A 24 -5.74 13.34 19.10
N SER A 25 -6.32 13.76 18.01
CA SER A 25 -7.77 13.65 17.87
C SER A 25 -8.25 12.52 16.94
N ILE A 26 -7.34 11.78 16.29
CA ILE A 26 -7.72 10.77 15.28
C ILE A 26 -7.18 9.35 15.52
N LEU A 27 -6.18 9.15 16.39
CA LEU A 27 -5.67 7.81 16.71
C LEU A 27 -5.62 7.57 18.22
N PRO A 28 -6.53 6.78 18.80
CA PRO A 28 -6.31 6.25 20.14
C PRO A 28 -5.20 5.18 20.07
N ASN A 29 -4.02 5.52 20.59
CA ASN A 29 -2.89 4.62 20.86
C ASN A 29 -1.91 4.25 19.73
N ALA A 30 -1.00 5.16 19.39
CA ALA A 30 0.30 4.77 18.82
C ALA A 30 1.08 3.79 19.73
N ALA A 31 0.80 3.77 21.04
CA ALA A 31 1.29 2.78 22.00
C ALA A 31 0.78 1.35 21.74
N ALA A 32 -0.34 1.19 21.05
CA ALA A 32 -0.86 -0.14 20.70
C ALA A 32 -0.04 -0.81 19.59
N CYS A 33 0.55 -0.04 18.68
CA CYS A 33 1.43 -0.59 17.64
C CYS A 33 2.74 -1.16 18.20
N THR A 34 3.28 -0.57 19.27
CA THR A 34 4.53 -1.06 19.90
C THR A 34 4.31 -2.27 20.80
N ASN A 35 3.13 -2.43 21.41
CA ASN A 35 2.86 -3.54 22.33
C ASN A 35 2.48 -4.86 21.65
N VAL A 36 2.05 -4.85 20.40
CA VAL A 36 1.72 -6.08 19.65
C VAL A 36 3.00 -6.79 19.17
N CYS A 37 4.11 -6.05 18.97
CA CYS A 37 5.37 -6.63 18.48
C CYS A 37 6.16 -7.46 19.54
N TYR A 38 5.83 -7.40 20.83
CA TYR A 38 6.65 -8.02 21.88
C TYR A 38 6.00 -9.18 22.64
N SER A 39 4.80 -9.61 22.31
CA SER A 39 4.14 -10.72 23.02
C SER A 39 3.99 -12.00 22.21
N TRP A 40 5.01 -12.40 21.44
CA TRP A 40 5.11 -13.79 21.00
C TRP A 40 5.59 -14.65 22.17
N HIS A 41 4.70 -14.96 23.10
CA HIS A 41 4.85 -16.12 23.94
C HIS A 41 4.51 -17.34 23.09
N TYR A 42 5.54 -18.09 22.73
CA TYR A 42 5.43 -19.42 22.15
C TYR A 42 4.61 -20.31 23.08
N ALA A 43 3.30 -20.33 22.91
CA ALA A 43 2.44 -21.31 23.55
C ALA A 43 2.61 -22.64 22.81
N ALA A 44 3.70 -23.34 23.13
CA ALA A 44 3.84 -24.74 22.78
C ALA A 44 2.62 -25.50 23.31
N GLY A 45 1.78 -26.04 22.45
CA GLY A 45 0.87 -27.10 22.86
C GLY A 45 -0.58 -27.04 22.42
N LYS A 46 -1.06 -26.13 21.59
CA LYS A 46 -2.39 -26.30 21.00
C LYS A 46 -2.27 -26.87 19.58
N ARG A 47 -2.66 -28.14 19.40
CA ARG A 47 -2.84 -28.74 18.08
C ARG A 47 -3.84 -27.85 17.30
N ILE A 48 -3.34 -27.14 16.33
CA ILE A 48 -4.19 -26.51 15.32
C ILE A 48 -4.86 -27.68 14.59
N THR A 49 -6.17 -27.86 14.79
CA THR A 49 -6.87 -28.98 14.17
C THR A 49 -6.89 -28.79 12.66
N ARG A 50 -6.79 -29.87 11.89
CA ARG A 50 -6.87 -29.87 10.41
C ARG A 50 -8.09 -29.08 9.88
N ARG A 51 -9.10 -28.92 10.68
CA ARG A 51 -10.33 -28.20 10.34
C ARG A 51 -10.12 -26.67 10.32
N VAL A 52 -9.34 -26.12 11.25
CA VAL A 52 -9.01 -24.67 11.28
C VAL A 52 -8.16 -24.30 10.07
N LEU A 53 -7.13 -25.12 9.75
CA LEU A 53 -6.30 -24.92 8.56
C LEU A 53 -7.10 -24.99 7.26
N LYS A 54 -8.12 -25.87 7.18
CA LYS A 54 -8.96 -26.01 5.98
C LYS A 54 -9.91 -24.81 5.82
N LEU A 55 -10.43 -24.25 6.91
CA LEU A 55 -11.28 -23.05 6.89
C LEU A 55 -10.46 -21.83 6.47
N ARG A 56 -9.31 -21.58 7.10
CA ARG A 56 -8.42 -20.47 6.70
C ARG A 56 -8.00 -20.55 5.24
N ARG A 57 -7.63 -21.71 4.74
CA ARG A 57 -7.27 -21.88 3.32
C ARG A 57 -8.42 -21.57 2.35
N GLN A 58 -9.68 -21.81 2.73
CA GLN A 58 -10.83 -21.45 1.92
C GLN A 58 -11.09 -19.93 1.93
N GLU A 59 -10.91 -19.26 3.07
CA GLU A 59 -10.99 -17.81 3.21
C GLU A 59 -9.87 -17.10 2.42
N GLU A 60 -8.64 -17.58 2.50
CA GLU A 60 -7.48 -17.06 1.74
C GLU A 60 -7.70 -17.17 0.22
N VAL A 61 -8.24 -18.26 -0.27
CA VAL A 61 -8.58 -18.44 -1.70
C VAL A 61 -9.70 -17.48 -2.12
N SER A 62 -10.68 -17.20 -1.24
CA SER A 62 -11.73 -16.25 -1.50
C SER A 62 -11.16 -14.83 -1.63
N LEU A 63 -10.39 -14.36 -0.65
CA LEU A 63 -9.79 -13.01 -0.65
C LEU A 63 -8.85 -12.77 -1.84
N THR A 64 -8.09 -13.78 -2.27
CA THR A 64 -7.27 -13.67 -3.48
C THR A 64 -8.12 -13.53 -4.73
N LYS A 65 -9.24 -14.23 -4.81
CA LYS A 65 -10.18 -14.12 -5.92
C LYS A 65 -10.82 -12.73 -5.93
N ASP A 66 -11.24 -12.24 -4.77
CA ASP A 66 -11.81 -10.91 -4.62
C ASP A 66 -10.79 -9.82 -5.04
N LEU A 67 -9.51 -9.95 -4.66
CA LEU A 67 -8.45 -9.05 -5.11
C LEU A 67 -8.35 -9.00 -6.64
N LEU A 68 -8.35 -10.15 -7.30
CA LEU A 68 -8.23 -10.21 -8.76
C LEU A 68 -9.45 -9.60 -9.46
N GLU A 69 -10.64 -9.79 -8.92
CA GLU A 69 -11.88 -9.19 -9.42
C GLU A 69 -11.86 -7.66 -9.23
N ILE A 70 -11.48 -7.16 -8.05
CA ILE A 70 -11.36 -5.73 -7.75
C ILE A 70 -10.36 -5.05 -8.69
N LEU A 71 -9.20 -5.66 -8.91
CA LEU A 71 -8.15 -5.07 -9.75
C LEU A 71 -8.37 -5.30 -11.25
N GLY A 72 -9.23 -6.25 -11.63
CA GLY A 72 -9.35 -6.71 -13.01
C GLY A 72 -8.06 -7.36 -13.52
N ALA A 73 -7.28 -7.98 -12.63
CA ALA A 73 -6.01 -8.64 -12.94
C ALA A 73 -6.16 -10.15 -13.04
N GLN A 74 -5.20 -10.82 -13.69
CA GLN A 74 -5.17 -12.28 -13.83
C GLN A 74 -4.26 -12.96 -12.81
N LYS A 75 -3.32 -12.19 -12.25
CA LYS A 75 -2.30 -12.67 -11.30
C LYS A 75 -2.24 -11.74 -10.09
N PRO A 76 -2.09 -12.27 -8.86
CA PRO A 76 -2.01 -11.47 -7.64
C PRO A 76 -0.60 -10.86 -7.48
N ILE A 77 -0.15 -10.16 -8.51
CA ILE A 77 1.16 -9.52 -8.57
C ILE A 77 0.98 -8.05 -8.96
N LEU A 78 1.40 -7.16 -8.06
CA LEU A 78 1.37 -5.74 -8.28
C LEU A 78 2.79 -5.20 -8.46
N SER A 79 2.99 -4.25 -9.38
CA SER A 79 4.26 -3.52 -9.44
C SER A 79 4.34 -2.48 -8.33
N ALA A 80 5.49 -2.38 -7.66
CA ALA A 80 5.71 -1.29 -6.73
C ALA A 80 5.87 0.04 -7.48
N PRO A 81 5.30 1.16 -6.97
CA PRO A 81 5.42 2.48 -7.57
C PRO A 81 6.79 3.11 -7.26
N MET A 82 7.83 2.69 -7.98
CA MET A 82 9.21 3.12 -7.75
C MET A 82 9.51 4.37 -8.57
N ALA A 83 9.46 5.55 -7.95
CA ALA A 83 9.79 6.82 -8.61
C ALA A 83 11.21 6.78 -9.20
N GLY A 84 11.34 7.16 -10.49
CA GLY A 84 12.59 7.12 -11.23
C GLY A 84 13.02 5.75 -11.77
N ALA A 85 12.45 4.65 -11.28
CA ALA A 85 12.75 3.29 -11.74
C ALA A 85 11.57 2.63 -12.49
N ALA A 86 10.35 2.86 -12.05
CA ALA A 86 9.15 2.30 -12.69
C ALA A 86 8.55 3.29 -13.70
N GLY A 87 9.14 3.35 -14.89
CA GLY A 87 8.59 4.12 -16.00
C GLY A 87 7.42 3.42 -16.68
N PRO A 88 6.69 4.13 -17.59
CA PRO A 88 5.44 3.64 -18.19
C PRO A 88 5.61 2.31 -18.93
N LYS A 89 6.76 2.05 -19.55
CA LYS A 89 7.04 0.77 -20.22
C LYS A 89 7.04 -0.42 -19.26
N LEU A 90 7.63 -0.27 -18.07
CA LEU A 90 7.64 -1.33 -17.06
C LEU A 90 6.21 -1.57 -16.52
N ILE A 91 5.49 -0.49 -16.21
CA ILE A 91 4.12 -0.58 -15.72
C ILE A 91 3.21 -1.29 -16.73
N ALA A 92 3.27 -0.86 -18.00
CA ALA A 92 2.52 -1.51 -19.08
C ALA A 92 2.90 -2.99 -19.27
N ALA A 93 4.19 -3.33 -19.16
CA ALA A 93 4.64 -4.72 -19.25
C ALA A 93 4.06 -5.61 -18.16
N VAL A 94 3.98 -5.10 -16.91
CA VAL A 94 3.34 -5.81 -15.79
C VAL A 94 1.85 -6.00 -16.06
N CYS A 95 1.14 -4.95 -16.49
CA CYS A 95 -0.28 -5.02 -16.82
C CYS A 95 -0.54 -6.04 -17.94
N ASN A 96 0.21 -5.96 -19.03
CA ASN A 96 0.07 -6.85 -20.21
C ASN A 96 0.45 -8.31 -19.88
N ALA A 97 1.25 -8.54 -18.85
CA ALA A 97 1.56 -9.89 -18.34
C ALA A 97 0.46 -10.45 -17.40
N GLY A 98 -0.61 -9.70 -17.17
CA GLY A 98 -1.75 -10.08 -16.33
C GLY A 98 -1.61 -9.68 -14.86
N GLY A 99 -0.59 -8.92 -14.48
CA GLY A 99 -0.47 -8.29 -13.16
C GLY A 99 -1.20 -6.96 -13.10
N TYR A 100 -0.97 -6.20 -12.03
CA TYR A 100 -1.56 -4.88 -11.82
C TYR A 100 -0.45 -3.82 -11.69
N GLY A 101 -0.44 -2.85 -12.59
CA GLY A 101 0.55 -1.79 -12.62
C GLY A 101 0.20 -0.65 -11.68
N VAL A 102 1.18 -0.12 -10.95
CA VAL A 102 1.02 1.08 -10.12
C VAL A 102 2.08 2.10 -10.52
N THR A 103 1.63 3.22 -11.14
CA THR A 103 2.56 4.24 -11.68
C THR A 103 2.83 5.35 -10.68
N PRO A 104 4.10 5.72 -10.41
CA PRO A 104 4.46 6.75 -9.44
C PRO A 104 4.37 8.15 -10.06
N LEU A 105 3.23 8.82 -9.94
CA LEU A 105 3.03 10.18 -10.46
C LEU A 105 2.95 11.27 -9.37
N TRP A 106 3.19 10.93 -8.11
CA TRP A 106 3.06 11.82 -6.96
C TRP A 106 3.98 13.06 -6.97
N THR A 107 5.07 13.04 -7.77
CA THR A 107 5.96 14.21 -7.94
C THR A 107 5.56 15.12 -9.11
N LYS A 108 4.51 14.77 -9.82
CA LYS A 108 4.09 15.41 -11.07
C LYS A 108 3.05 16.51 -10.80
N SER A 109 3.03 17.53 -11.65
CA SER A 109 1.90 18.49 -11.67
C SER A 109 0.62 17.78 -12.13
N PRO A 110 -0.58 18.31 -11.86
CA PRO A 110 -1.83 17.72 -12.34
C PRO A 110 -1.86 17.50 -13.85
N ILE A 111 -1.31 18.43 -14.64
CA ILE A 111 -1.19 18.31 -16.09
C ILE A 111 -0.27 17.16 -16.50
N ASP A 112 0.84 17.00 -15.78
CA ASP A 112 1.79 15.90 -16.05
C ASP A 112 1.23 14.55 -15.57
N VAL A 113 0.33 14.53 -14.58
CA VAL A 113 -0.42 13.32 -14.20
C VAL A 113 -1.31 12.89 -15.37
N VAL A 114 -2.06 13.81 -15.98
CA VAL A 114 -2.89 13.53 -17.17
C VAL A 114 -2.02 12.95 -18.29
N SER A 115 -0.92 13.65 -18.63
CA SER A 115 0.00 13.19 -19.69
C SER A 115 0.58 11.80 -19.41
N GLY A 116 0.94 11.51 -18.13
CA GLY A 116 1.45 10.20 -17.74
C GLY A 116 0.40 9.08 -17.83
N ILE A 117 -0.86 9.39 -17.55
CA ILE A 117 -1.99 8.47 -17.74
C ILE A 117 -2.21 8.17 -19.22
N GLU A 118 -2.19 9.20 -20.08
CA GLU A 118 -2.34 9.06 -21.53
C GLU A 118 -1.20 8.23 -22.14
N GLU A 119 0.05 8.50 -21.73
CA GLU A 119 1.22 7.71 -22.15
C GLU A 119 1.05 6.23 -21.79
N LEU A 120 0.57 5.96 -20.59
CA LEU A 120 0.37 4.57 -20.14
C LEU A 120 -0.77 3.89 -20.90
N ARG A 121 -1.87 4.59 -21.17
CA ARG A 121 -2.98 4.08 -21.98
C ARG A 121 -2.59 3.80 -23.44
N ALA A 122 -1.58 4.50 -23.97
CA ALA A 122 -1.03 4.18 -25.29
C ALA A 122 -0.25 2.87 -25.31
N LEU A 123 0.21 2.36 -24.16
CA LEU A 123 1.02 1.15 -24.03
C LEU A 123 0.25 -0.08 -23.54
N THR A 124 -0.92 0.12 -22.91
CA THR A 124 -1.75 -0.97 -22.37
C THR A 124 -3.22 -0.62 -22.33
N ASN A 125 -4.07 -1.61 -22.60
CA ASN A 125 -5.52 -1.53 -22.41
C ASN A 125 -5.95 -2.16 -21.06
N GLN A 126 -5.00 -2.56 -20.22
CA GLN A 126 -5.29 -3.17 -18.94
C GLN A 126 -5.44 -2.11 -17.85
N ASN A 127 -6.09 -2.49 -16.74
CA ASN A 127 -6.23 -1.65 -15.57
C ASN A 127 -4.89 -1.36 -14.90
N PHE A 128 -4.78 -0.16 -14.34
CA PHE A 128 -3.64 0.28 -13.52
C PHE A 128 -4.06 1.32 -12.49
N ALA A 129 -3.21 1.58 -11.50
CA ALA A 129 -3.39 2.65 -10.53
C ALA A 129 -2.33 3.74 -10.65
N VAL A 130 -2.70 4.95 -10.23
CA VAL A 130 -1.78 6.06 -10.00
C VAL A 130 -1.43 6.13 -8.52
N ASN A 131 -0.13 6.21 -8.20
CA ASN A 131 0.33 6.35 -6.82
C ASN A 131 0.49 7.83 -6.45
N LEU A 132 -0.14 8.21 -5.32
CA LEU A 132 -0.12 9.56 -4.74
C LEU A 132 0.43 9.52 -3.32
N ASN A 133 1.27 10.50 -2.98
CA ASN A 133 1.86 10.66 -1.65
C ASN A 133 1.07 11.69 -0.84
N LEU A 134 0.46 11.26 0.25
CA LEU A 134 -0.41 12.10 1.09
C LEU A 134 0.33 13.11 1.99
N SER A 135 1.67 13.06 2.02
CA SER A 135 2.49 14.05 2.73
C SER A 135 2.72 15.34 1.94
N PHE A 136 2.38 15.35 0.65
CA PHE A 136 2.46 16.50 -0.24
C PHE A 136 1.04 16.94 -0.62
N PRO A 137 0.86 18.13 -1.23
CA PRO A 137 -0.39 18.49 -1.89
C PRO A 137 -0.73 17.43 -2.95
N TYR A 138 -1.86 16.77 -2.80
CA TYR A 138 -2.29 15.64 -3.63
C TYR A 138 -3.69 15.85 -4.23
N GLU A 139 -4.41 16.84 -3.74
CA GLU A 139 -5.83 17.04 -4.03
C GLU A 139 -6.06 17.24 -5.52
N ASP A 140 -5.33 18.16 -6.16
CA ASP A 140 -5.47 18.44 -7.60
C ASP A 140 -5.03 17.24 -8.46
N GLN A 141 -4.03 16.46 -8.00
CA GLN A 141 -3.61 15.23 -8.66
C GLN A 141 -4.67 14.14 -8.54
N LEU A 142 -5.34 14.05 -7.40
CA LEU A 142 -6.45 13.11 -7.19
C LEU A 142 -7.63 13.48 -8.09
N GLU A 143 -8.00 14.77 -8.18
CA GLU A 143 -9.03 15.22 -9.09
C GLU A 143 -8.67 14.90 -10.56
N ALA A 144 -7.41 15.13 -10.97
CA ALA A 144 -6.96 14.74 -12.30
C ALA A 144 -7.10 13.22 -12.56
N CYS A 145 -6.84 12.38 -11.57
CA CYS A 145 -7.06 10.94 -11.67
C CYS A 145 -8.55 10.59 -11.83
N ILE A 146 -9.43 11.27 -11.08
CA ILE A 146 -10.89 11.09 -11.15
C ILE A 146 -11.41 11.54 -12.52
N ASP A 147 -11.04 12.72 -12.97
CA ASP A 147 -11.47 13.28 -14.26
C ASP A 147 -11.00 12.43 -15.45
N GLN A 148 -9.82 11.85 -15.33
CA GLN A 148 -9.30 10.91 -16.32
C GLN A 148 -9.95 9.52 -16.25
N GLY A 149 -10.73 9.21 -15.21
CA GLY A 149 -11.35 7.91 -15.03
C GLY A 149 -10.29 6.79 -15.02
N VAL A 150 -9.19 6.95 -14.26
CA VAL A 150 -8.24 5.86 -14.06
C VAL A 150 -8.92 4.74 -13.27
N HIS A 151 -8.46 3.51 -13.43
CA HIS A 151 -9.07 2.41 -12.70
C HIS A 151 -8.90 2.54 -11.19
N GLY A 152 -7.73 2.98 -10.71
CA GLY A 152 -7.52 3.13 -9.28
C GLY A 152 -6.42 4.10 -8.89
N VAL A 153 -6.36 4.36 -7.58
CA VAL A 153 -5.28 5.12 -6.94
C VAL A 153 -4.66 4.32 -5.83
N SER A 154 -3.36 4.49 -5.65
CA SER A 154 -2.59 3.93 -4.53
C SER A 154 -2.10 5.06 -3.65
N LEU A 155 -2.64 5.15 -2.44
CA LEU A 155 -2.36 6.21 -1.48
C LEU A 155 -1.30 5.72 -0.49
N PHE A 156 -0.27 6.52 -0.26
CA PHE A 156 0.79 6.16 0.68
C PHE A 156 1.36 7.37 1.41
N TRP A 157 2.08 7.09 2.52
CA TRP A 157 2.76 8.07 3.35
C TRP A 157 1.82 9.08 3.99
N GLY A 158 0.99 8.59 4.84
CA GLY A 158 -0.02 9.30 5.63
C GLY A 158 -1.35 8.57 5.60
N MET A 159 -2.09 8.70 6.67
CA MET A 159 -3.46 8.20 6.75
C MET A 159 -4.39 9.40 6.68
N LYS A 160 -5.12 9.53 5.58
CA LYS A 160 -6.10 10.59 5.34
C LYS A 160 -7.42 9.97 4.86
N PRO A 161 -8.36 9.68 5.78
CA PRO A 161 -9.67 9.12 5.43
C PRO A 161 -10.39 9.93 4.36
N GLU A 162 -10.29 11.26 4.40
CA GLU A 162 -10.90 12.17 3.43
C GLU A 162 -10.40 11.94 1.99
N ALA A 163 -9.13 11.56 1.81
CA ALA A 163 -8.59 11.23 0.49
C ALA A 163 -9.16 9.90 -0.03
N ILE A 164 -9.34 8.92 0.87
CA ILE A 164 -9.94 7.62 0.55
C ILE A 164 -11.40 7.83 0.13
N GLU A 165 -12.17 8.52 0.95
CA GLU A 165 -13.59 8.83 0.70
C GLU A 165 -13.77 9.61 -0.61
N ARG A 166 -12.91 10.61 -0.87
CA ARG A 166 -12.96 11.38 -2.12
C ARG A 166 -12.67 10.53 -3.35
N ALA A 167 -11.65 9.67 -3.29
CA ALA A 167 -11.33 8.74 -4.37
C ALA A 167 -12.47 7.74 -4.63
N LYS A 168 -13.07 7.20 -3.57
CA LYS A 168 -14.23 6.31 -3.65
C LYS A 168 -15.45 7.01 -4.26
N ALA A 169 -15.74 8.24 -3.84
CA ALA A 169 -16.81 9.04 -4.41
C ALA A 169 -16.58 9.37 -5.91
N GLY A 170 -15.32 9.42 -6.34
CA GLY A 170 -14.90 9.54 -7.73
C GLY A 170 -14.98 8.23 -8.53
N GLY A 171 -15.38 7.12 -7.92
CA GLY A 171 -15.53 5.82 -8.58
C GLY A 171 -14.23 5.04 -8.75
N LEU A 172 -13.15 5.43 -8.08
CA LEU A 172 -11.86 4.78 -8.19
C LEU A 172 -11.74 3.56 -7.26
N VAL A 173 -10.97 2.57 -7.65
CA VAL A 173 -10.44 1.54 -6.75
C VAL A 173 -9.34 2.15 -5.90
N VAL A 174 -9.43 2.00 -4.58
CA VAL A 174 -8.50 2.63 -3.64
C VAL A 174 -7.65 1.60 -2.93
N LEU A 175 -6.34 1.68 -3.19
CA LEU A 175 -5.31 0.91 -2.47
C LEU A 175 -4.64 1.83 -1.44
N VAL A 176 -4.46 1.38 -0.20
CA VAL A 176 -3.82 2.18 0.86
C VAL A 176 -2.64 1.43 1.46
N SER A 177 -1.45 2.04 1.42
CA SER A 177 -0.27 1.48 2.09
C SER A 177 -0.30 1.79 3.58
N VAL A 178 -0.11 0.75 4.39
CA VAL A 178 -0.14 0.81 5.86
C VAL A 178 1.11 0.20 6.47
N GLY A 179 1.52 0.72 7.62
CA GLY A 179 2.65 0.23 8.41
C GLY A 179 2.23 -0.53 9.68
N CYS A 180 0.92 -0.60 9.99
CA CYS A 180 0.41 -1.35 11.13
C CYS A 180 -1.08 -1.71 10.97
N ALA A 181 -1.57 -2.64 11.80
CA ALA A 181 -2.94 -3.11 11.79
C ALA A 181 -3.98 -2.01 12.15
N ALA A 182 -3.60 -1.03 12.98
CA ALA A 182 -4.49 0.07 13.33
C ALA A 182 -4.77 0.97 12.11
N GLU A 183 -3.75 1.26 11.30
CA GLU A 183 -3.90 2.00 10.05
C GLU A 183 -4.75 1.23 9.04
N ALA A 184 -4.59 -0.09 8.96
CA ALA A 184 -5.40 -0.93 8.10
C ALA A 184 -6.89 -0.83 8.41
N LYS A 185 -7.26 -0.82 9.69
CA LYS A 185 -8.64 -0.61 10.13
C LYS A 185 -9.17 0.74 9.71
N VAL A 186 -8.41 1.81 9.95
CA VAL A 186 -8.81 3.18 9.54
C VAL A 186 -9.01 3.25 8.03
N ALA A 187 -8.12 2.64 7.23
CA ALA A 187 -8.25 2.60 5.79
C ALA A 187 -9.51 1.84 5.34
N ALA A 188 -9.76 0.67 5.92
CA ALA A 188 -10.94 -0.15 5.60
C ALA A 188 -12.25 0.58 6.00
N ASP A 189 -12.30 1.20 7.19
CA ASP A 189 -13.45 1.95 7.68
C ASP A 189 -13.74 3.18 6.79
N ALA A 190 -12.72 3.80 6.20
CA ALA A 190 -12.84 4.90 5.23
C ALA A 190 -13.23 4.43 3.83
N GLY A 191 -13.34 3.12 3.57
CA GLY A 191 -13.80 2.54 2.32
C GLY A 191 -12.70 2.16 1.33
N ALA A 192 -11.46 1.95 1.77
CA ALA A 192 -10.42 1.36 0.92
C ALA A 192 -10.85 -0.02 0.42
N ASP A 193 -10.50 -0.33 -0.84
CA ASP A 193 -10.80 -1.64 -1.44
C ASP A 193 -9.70 -2.66 -1.17
N VAL A 194 -8.46 -2.19 -1.01
CA VAL A 194 -7.28 -3.02 -0.83
C VAL A 194 -6.31 -2.34 0.14
N VAL A 195 -5.75 -3.09 1.06
CA VAL A 195 -4.67 -2.62 1.94
C VAL A 195 -3.34 -3.20 1.46
N VAL A 196 -2.31 -2.36 1.38
CA VAL A 196 -0.93 -2.78 1.10
C VAL A 196 -0.13 -2.73 2.40
N ALA A 197 0.12 -3.89 2.99
CA ALA A 197 0.93 -4.04 4.19
C ALA A 197 2.43 -3.90 3.84
N GLN A 198 2.96 -2.68 4.01
CA GLN A 198 4.34 -2.36 3.67
C GLN A 198 5.26 -2.57 4.88
N GLY A 199 6.04 -3.65 4.86
CA GLY A 199 7.01 -3.94 5.89
C GLY A 199 8.28 -3.09 5.79
N TRP A 200 9.08 -3.12 6.88
CA TRP A 200 10.33 -2.36 7.01
C TRP A 200 11.38 -2.72 5.94
N GLU A 201 11.32 -3.92 5.38
CA GLU A 201 12.24 -4.41 4.34
C GLU A 201 11.93 -3.82 2.94
N ALA A 202 10.89 -3.00 2.81
CA ALA A 202 10.59 -2.33 1.56
C ALA A 202 11.69 -1.34 1.17
N GLY A 203 11.90 -1.19 -0.13
CA GLY A 203 12.78 -0.17 -0.67
C GLY A 203 12.10 1.19 -0.81
N GLY A 204 12.89 2.26 -0.95
CA GLY A 204 12.39 3.62 -1.14
C GLY A 204 11.80 4.23 0.11
N HIS A 205 10.63 4.80 -0.02
CA HIS A 205 9.90 5.41 1.10
C HIS A 205 9.21 4.33 1.94
N VAL A 206 9.69 4.10 3.14
CA VAL A 206 9.15 3.14 4.09
C VAL A 206 8.37 3.88 5.18
N TRP A 207 7.09 3.54 5.34
CA TRP A 207 6.21 4.20 6.30
C TRP A 207 6.27 3.60 7.71
N GLY A 208 6.14 2.27 7.80
CA GLY A 208 6.11 1.55 9.07
C GLY A 208 7.49 1.11 9.55
N GLN A 209 7.52 0.52 10.75
CA GLN A 209 8.75 -0.02 11.38
C GLN A 209 8.61 -1.51 11.68
N VAL A 210 7.54 -2.15 11.23
CA VAL A 210 7.27 -3.57 11.46
C VAL A 210 7.77 -4.37 10.25
N SER A 211 8.46 -5.49 10.52
CA SER A 211 8.92 -6.38 9.44
C SER A 211 7.74 -7.00 8.69
N THR A 212 7.92 -7.25 7.40
CA THR A 212 6.88 -7.80 6.51
C THR A 212 6.26 -9.07 7.08
N ILE A 213 7.09 -9.99 7.59
CA ILE A 213 6.64 -11.28 8.13
C ILE A 213 5.75 -11.16 9.37
N ALA A 214 5.90 -10.09 10.14
CA ALA A 214 5.07 -9.81 11.32
C ALA A 214 3.86 -8.93 10.97
N LEU A 215 4.03 -7.99 10.03
CA LEU A 215 3.02 -7.03 9.64
C LEU A 215 1.87 -7.69 8.89
N VAL A 216 2.18 -8.51 7.89
CA VAL A 216 1.16 -9.11 7.01
C VAL A 216 0.09 -9.87 7.78
N PRO A 217 0.42 -10.85 8.65
CA PRO A 217 -0.60 -11.57 9.42
C PRO A 217 -1.37 -10.66 10.37
N ALA A 218 -0.71 -9.65 10.97
CA ALA A 218 -1.38 -8.71 11.86
C ALA A 218 -2.40 -7.82 11.13
N VAL A 219 -2.11 -7.44 9.87
CA VAL A 219 -3.03 -6.69 9.03
C VAL A 219 -4.17 -7.59 8.54
N VAL A 220 -3.87 -8.81 8.10
CA VAL A 220 -4.89 -9.80 7.68
C VAL A 220 -5.89 -10.11 8.80
N ASP A 221 -5.42 -10.24 10.03
CA ASP A 221 -6.31 -10.47 11.19
C ASP A 221 -7.16 -9.23 11.57
N ALA A 222 -6.84 -8.05 11.03
CA ALA A 222 -7.47 -6.78 11.40
C ALA A 222 -8.56 -6.30 10.45
N VAL A 223 -8.59 -6.78 9.20
CA VAL A 223 -9.51 -6.29 8.15
C VAL A 223 -10.10 -7.44 7.35
N ASP A 224 -11.30 -7.21 6.78
CA ASP A 224 -12.01 -8.18 5.94
C ASP A 224 -11.83 -7.88 4.43
N ILE A 225 -11.00 -6.91 4.06
CA ILE A 225 -10.67 -6.57 2.68
C ILE A 225 -9.33 -7.19 2.26
N PRO A 226 -9.06 -7.38 0.96
CA PRO A 226 -7.82 -7.97 0.48
C PRO A 226 -6.57 -7.23 0.96
N VAL A 227 -5.56 -7.99 1.38
CA VAL A 227 -4.26 -7.49 1.84
C VAL A 227 -3.16 -7.91 0.86
N VAL A 228 -2.40 -6.93 0.40
CA VAL A 228 -1.23 -7.13 -0.45
C VAL A 228 0.03 -6.99 0.39
N ALA A 229 0.88 -8.00 0.40
CA ALA A 229 2.18 -7.95 1.07
C ALA A 229 3.18 -7.13 0.25
N ALA A 230 3.91 -6.22 0.89
CA ALA A 230 4.97 -5.43 0.26
C ALA A 230 6.19 -5.30 1.20
N GLY A 231 7.38 -5.39 0.62
CA GLY A 231 8.65 -5.31 1.34
C GLY A 231 9.40 -6.64 1.36
N GLY A 232 10.61 -6.66 0.78
CA GLY A 232 11.48 -7.83 0.74
C GLY A 232 11.02 -8.96 -0.20
N ILE A 233 9.95 -8.76 -0.99
CA ILE A 233 9.40 -9.77 -1.90
C ILE A 233 10.04 -9.57 -3.28
N ALA A 234 11.01 -10.43 -3.63
CA ALA A 234 11.83 -10.28 -4.83
C ALA A 234 11.67 -11.43 -5.84
N ASP A 235 11.25 -12.61 -5.41
CA ASP A 235 11.10 -13.79 -6.26
C ASP A 235 9.97 -14.72 -5.77
N GLY A 236 9.76 -15.84 -6.49
CA GLY A 236 8.71 -16.79 -6.16
C GLY A 236 8.82 -17.44 -4.78
N ARG A 237 10.02 -17.48 -4.16
CA ARG A 237 10.21 -18.02 -2.80
C ARG A 237 9.66 -17.08 -1.74
N SER A 238 9.98 -15.79 -1.89
CA SER A 238 9.44 -14.76 -1.00
C SER A 238 7.95 -14.53 -1.23
N MET A 239 7.44 -14.68 -2.45
CA MET A 239 5.99 -14.71 -2.73
C MET A 239 5.30 -15.86 -2.01
N ALA A 240 5.85 -17.09 -2.13
CA ALA A 240 5.27 -18.25 -1.44
C ALA A 240 5.32 -18.15 0.09
N ALA A 241 6.27 -17.38 0.64
CA ALA A 241 6.34 -17.12 2.07
C ALA A 241 5.33 -16.06 2.54
N ALA A 242 4.87 -15.18 1.65
CA ALA A 242 3.90 -14.13 1.95
C ALA A 242 2.44 -14.62 1.80
N MET A 243 2.23 -15.73 1.09
CA MET A 243 0.92 -16.41 0.89
C MET A 243 0.67 -17.47 1.97
#